data_f9d7784aa722f1a1d40db6a62f020c45
#
_entry.id   f9d7784aa722f1a1d40db6a62f020c45
#
_cell.length_a   1.000
_cell.length_b   1.000
_cell.length_c   1.000
_cell.angle_alpha   90.00
_cell.angle_beta   90.00
_cell.angle_gamma   90.00
#
_symmetry.space_group_name_H-M   'P 1'
#
loop_
_entity.id
_entity.type
_entity.pdbx_description
1 polymer ?
#
loop_
_entity_poly.entity_id
_entity_poly.type
_entity_poly.pdbx_seq_one_letter_code
_entity_poly.pdbx_strand_id
1 'polypeptide(L)'
;MPAARFMATCLGLVALLVMPMAQAELTIDITRGNERATPIAVVPFAGEGLPTDVAQVVSDDLGRSGYFDPLPRSSMFAKPTSSEEVKFGEWRSLDTRYLVVGSATQQGGQVSIRYELMDVNGESRLLGETVTSSTNDLRRAGHYIADQIFEEITGIRGAFSTRLAYVTSQGVGDNTQYSLYVADSDGHNSQQVLTSDEPIMSPAWSPDAGKLAYVSFESKRPAIYVQNLASGQRAKLTDFEGLNSAPVWSPDGRRLAMALSRDGNPEIYVMDIASRGLQRVTNSSSIETEPDWSPDGQSLIFTSDRSGGPQIYRQSVSGGSAERLTRTGNYNARGRLSPDGKSLFLIHRGNNGFQVAKQDLQSGRLVEISNAQQAESPSVAPNGTMVIFATQQGGTGVLGAVTADGRAQFRLPSAQGDVREPAWSPFLN
;
A
#
# COMPACT_ATOMS: atom_id res chain seq x y z
N MET A 1 20.87 -53.98 60.30
CA MET A 1 19.75 -53.04 60.37
C MET A 1 19.81 -52.23 59.07
N PRO A 2 18.82 -52.36 58.15
CA PRO A 2 18.92 -51.85 56.80
C PRO A 2 18.36 -50.42 56.71
N ALA A 3 19.08 -49.58 55.89
CA ALA A 3 18.67 -48.25 55.52
C ALA A 3 17.68 -48.27 54.35
N ALA A 4 16.53 -47.61 54.53
CA ALA A 4 15.50 -47.45 53.50
C ALA A 4 15.89 -46.33 52.54
N ARG A 5 15.91 -46.65 51.25
CA ARG A 5 16.04 -45.64 50.15
C ARG A 5 14.66 -45.12 49.80
N PHE A 6 14.43 -43.83 49.96
CA PHE A 6 13.31 -43.11 49.39
C PHE A 6 13.66 -42.65 47.95
N MET A 7 12.93 -43.16 47.01
CA MET A 7 13.01 -42.78 45.60
C MET A 7 11.89 -41.75 45.35
N ALA A 8 12.25 -40.47 45.21
CA ALA A 8 11.32 -39.41 44.87
C ALA A 8 11.23 -39.28 43.33
N THR A 9 10.04 -39.64 42.82
CA THR A 9 9.69 -39.47 41.40
C THR A 9 9.22 -38.03 41.15
N CYS A 10 10.03 -37.21 40.49
CA CYS A 10 9.60 -35.89 40.00
C CYS A 10 8.79 -36.05 38.72
N LEU A 11 7.47 -35.89 38.79
CA LEU A 11 6.62 -35.71 37.64
C LEU A 11 6.77 -34.22 37.16
N GLY A 12 7.48 -34.00 36.07
CA GLY A 12 7.56 -32.72 35.41
C GLY A 12 6.29 -32.44 34.61
N LEU A 13 5.47 -31.51 35.08
CA LEU A 13 4.31 -30.98 34.36
C LEU A 13 4.83 -29.99 33.31
N VAL A 14 4.87 -30.41 32.03
CA VAL A 14 5.12 -29.51 30.90
C VAL A 14 3.82 -28.75 30.60
N ALA A 15 3.69 -27.55 31.13
CA ALA A 15 2.64 -26.59 30.72
C ALA A 15 3.00 -26.02 29.33
N LEU A 16 2.31 -26.50 28.28
CA LEU A 16 2.32 -25.86 26.99
C LEU A 16 1.65 -24.44 27.15
N LEU A 17 2.47 -23.42 27.16
CA LEU A 17 2.03 -22.04 27.01
C LEU A 17 1.60 -21.87 25.54
N VAL A 18 0.30 -21.99 25.29
CA VAL A 18 -0.33 -21.50 24.04
C VAL A 18 -0.35 -19.98 24.17
N MET A 19 0.64 -19.31 23.57
CA MET A 19 0.58 -17.87 23.40
C MET A 19 -0.53 -17.57 22.40
N PRO A 20 -1.53 -16.72 22.72
CA PRO A 20 -2.46 -16.25 21.73
C PRO A 20 -1.67 -15.43 20.70
N MET A 21 -1.78 -15.79 19.42
CA MET A 21 -1.37 -14.91 18.33
C MET A 21 -2.16 -13.62 18.48
N ALA A 22 -1.49 -12.52 18.80
CA ALA A 22 -2.09 -11.20 18.75
C ALA A 22 -2.44 -10.92 17.29
N GLN A 23 -3.72 -11.06 16.95
CA GLN A 23 -4.26 -10.46 15.73
C GLN A 23 -4.14 -8.95 15.92
N ALA A 24 -3.44 -8.30 15.00
CA ALA A 24 -3.40 -6.85 14.96
C ALA A 24 -4.82 -6.35 14.68
N GLU A 25 -5.47 -5.82 15.70
CA GLU A 25 -6.79 -5.19 15.58
C GLU A 25 -6.62 -3.92 14.75
N LEU A 26 -7.35 -3.83 13.63
CA LEU A 26 -7.34 -2.69 12.74
C LEU A 26 -7.95 -1.49 13.50
N THR A 27 -7.13 -0.59 14.01
CA THR A 27 -7.60 0.64 14.64
C THR A 27 -7.72 1.71 13.56
N ILE A 28 -8.94 2.04 13.17
CA ILE A 28 -9.24 3.12 12.23
C ILE A 28 -9.44 4.41 13.04
N ASP A 29 -8.52 5.35 12.93
CA ASP A 29 -8.66 6.68 13.51
C ASP A 29 -9.33 7.63 12.49
N ILE A 30 -10.61 7.94 12.70
CA ILE A 30 -11.34 8.93 11.90
C ILE A 30 -11.01 10.32 12.44
N THR A 31 -10.12 11.05 11.76
CA THR A 31 -9.53 12.26 12.33
C THR A 31 -10.08 13.59 11.82
N ARG A 32 -10.72 13.69 10.67
CA ARG A 32 -11.28 14.97 10.16
C ARG A 32 -12.24 14.77 8.99
N GLY A 33 -13.31 15.56 8.93
CA GLY A 33 -14.12 15.82 7.74
C GLY A 33 -15.59 16.13 8.05
N ASN A 34 -16.13 17.15 7.39
CA ASN A 34 -17.56 17.52 7.50
C ASN A 34 -18.49 16.59 6.70
N GLU A 35 -17.96 15.70 5.89
CA GLU A 35 -18.74 14.70 5.18
C GLU A 35 -18.63 13.36 5.90
N ARG A 36 -19.78 12.88 6.37
CA ARG A 36 -19.90 11.57 7.02
C ARG A 36 -19.65 10.48 6.00
N ALA A 37 -18.85 9.47 6.35
CA ALA A 37 -18.74 8.25 5.54
C ALA A 37 -20.12 7.64 5.32
N THR A 38 -20.34 7.09 4.12
CA THR A 38 -21.65 6.56 3.73
C THR A 38 -21.93 5.24 4.46
N PRO A 39 -23.03 5.13 5.23
CA PRO A 39 -23.37 3.89 5.92
C PRO A 39 -23.63 2.75 4.93
N ILE A 40 -22.96 1.62 5.14
CA ILE A 40 -23.12 0.40 4.34
C ILE A 40 -23.20 -0.82 5.23
N ALA A 41 -24.07 -1.78 4.91
CA ALA A 41 -24.09 -3.07 5.58
C ALA A 41 -23.61 -4.17 4.62
N VAL A 42 -22.62 -4.95 5.06
CA VAL A 42 -22.18 -6.15 4.34
C VAL A 42 -22.58 -7.36 5.16
N VAL A 43 -23.67 -8.01 4.74
CA VAL A 43 -24.22 -9.18 5.41
C VAL A 43 -23.24 -10.36 5.25
N PRO A 44 -23.01 -11.17 6.31
CA PRO A 44 -22.27 -12.41 6.16
C PRO A 44 -22.82 -13.27 5.02
N PHE A 45 -22.01 -13.63 4.05
CA PHE A 45 -22.45 -14.43 2.92
C PHE A 45 -22.84 -15.83 3.40
N ALA A 46 -23.99 -16.33 2.92
CA ALA A 46 -24.41 -17.70 3.23
C ALA A 46 -23.44 -18.70 2.60
N GLY A 47 -23.06 -19.73 3.35
CA GLY A 47 -22.11 -20.78 2.96
C GLY A 47 -21.34 -21.27 4.18
N GLU A 48 -21.08 -22.59 4.25
CA GLU A 48 -20.42 -23.19 5.40
C GLU A 48 -19.00 -23.62 5.06
N GLY A 49 -18.09 -23.53 6.06
CA GLY A 49 -16.79 -24.16 6.02
C GLY A 49 -15.74 -23.50 5.13
N LEU A 50 -15.94 -22.27 4.69
CA LEU A 50 -14.93 -21.54 3.91
C LEU A 50 -13.76 -21.09 4.80
N PRO A 51 -12.50 -21.23 4.34
CA PRO A 51 -11.32 -20.82 5.11
C PRO A 51 -11.19 -19.29 5.26
N THR A 52 -11.90 -18.51 4.46
CA THR A 52 -11.90 -17.04 4.48
C THR A 52 -13.33 -16.52 4.45
N ASP A 53 -13.65 -15.61 5.36
CA ASP A 53 -14.91 -14.87 5.35
C ASP A 53 -14.83 -13.73 4.32
N VAL A 54 -15.33 -14.00 3.12
CA VAL A 54 -15.29 -13.04 1.99
C VAL A 54 -16.05 -11.75 2.30
N ALA A 55 -17.22 -11.85 2.96
CA ALA A 55 -18.02 -10.67 3.34
C ALA A 55 -17.26 -9.79 4.34
N GLN A 56 -16.44 -10.37 5.23
CA GLN A 56 -15.60 -9.58 6.14
C GLN A 56 -14.51 -8.83 5.37
N VAL A 57 -13.85 -9.49 4.41
CA VAL A 57 -12.85 -8.82 3.55
C VAL A 57 -13.47 -7.62 2.81
N VAL A 58 -14.66 -7.81 2.22
CA VAL A 58 -15.40 -6.72 1.55
C VAL A 58 -15.70 -5.58 2.52
N SER A 59 -16.21 -5.89 3.71
CA SER A 59 -16.53 -4.89 4.74
C SER A 59 -15.30 -4.09 5.17
N ASP A 60 -14.18 -4.79 5.43
CA ASP A 60 -12.93 -4.17 5.86
C ASP A 60 -12.34 -3.25 4.78
N ASP A 61 -12.37 -3.68 3.52
CA ASP A 61 -11.91 -2.89 2.38
C ASP A 61 -12.71 -1.60 2.22
N LEU A 62 -14.04 -1.72 2.21
CA LEU A 62 -14.92 -0.55 2.10
C LEU A 62 -14.72 0.42 3.26
N GLY A 63 -14.59 -0.09 4.49
CA GLY A 63 -14.30 0.74 5.66
C GLY A 63 -12.94 1.44 5.58
N ARG A 64 -11.87 0.73 5.16
CA ARG A 64 -10.53 1.31 4.99
C ARG A 64 -10.48 2.41 3.94
N SER A 65 -11.36 2.38 2.96
CA SER A 65 -11.43 3.44 1.94
C SER A 65 -11.72 4.83 2.52
N GLY A 66 -12.34 4.90 3.71
CA GLY A 66 -12.83 6.13 4.32
C GLY A 66 -14.09 6.72 3.63
N TYR A 67 -14.57 6.09 2.57
CA TYR A 67 -15.81 6.47 1.88
C TYR A 67 -17.04 5.88 2.54
N PHE A 68 -16.89 4.72 3.21
CA PHE A 68 -17.97 3.97 3.81
C PHE A 68 -17.77 3.76 5.30
N ASP A 69 -18.91 3.66 6.01
CA ASP A 69 -19.00 3.28 7.42
C ASP A 69 -19.77 1.95 7.51
N PRO A 70 -19.04 0.81 7.57
CA PRO A 70 -19.67 -0.50 7.62
C PRO A 70 -20.41 -0.73 8.92
N LEU A 71 -21.68 -1.12 8.82
CA LEU A 71 -22.51 -1.50 9.98
C LEU A 71 -21.89 -2.72 10.69
N PRO A 72 -21.63 -2.65 12.01
CA PRO A 72 -21.14 -3.80 12.77
C PRO A 72 -22.07 -5.00 12.65
N ARG A 73 -21.53 -6.20 12.43
CA ARG A 73 -22.33 -7.43 12.27
C ARG A 73 -23.24 -7.73 13.46
N SER A 74 -22.82 -7.34 14.67
CA SER A 74 -23.61 -7.46 15.90
C SER A 74 -24.89 -6.61 15.89
N SER A 75 -24.95 -5.58 15.05
CA SER A 75 -26.11 -4.72 14.87
C SER A 75 -27.08 -5.23 13.81
N MET A 76 -26.70 -6.26 13.05
CA MET A 76 -27.55 -6.86 11.99
C MET A 76 -28.50 -7.90 12.58
N PHE A 77 -29.79 -7.66 12.48
CA PHE A 77 -30.81 -8.59 12.98
C PHE A 77 -31.36 -9.55 11.92
N ALA A 78 -31.05 -9.31 10.63
CA ALA A 78 -31.40 -10.18 9.51
C ALA A 78 -30.16 -10.52 8.67
N LYS A 79 -30.21 -11.67 8.01
CA LYS A 79 -29.13 -12.16 7.16
C LYS A 79 -29.67 -12.61 5.80
N PRO A 80 -30.25 -11.70 4.99
CA PRO A 80 -30.72 -12.05 3.66
C PRO A 80 -29.55 -12.49 2.78
N THR A 81 -29.80 -13.44 1.89
CA THR A 81 -28.80 -14.02 0.97
C THR A 81 -29.00 -13.57 -0.47
N SER A 82 -30.15 -12.98 -0.75
CA SER A 82 -30.53 -12.44 -2.07
C SER A 82 -31.42 -11.21 -1.93
N SER A 83 -31.58 -10.46 -3.02
CA SER A 83 -32.43 -9.26 -3.05
C SER A 83 -33.90 -9.55 -2.73
N GLU A 84 -34.40 -10.75 -3.06
CA GLU A 84 -35.80 -11.14 -2.80
C GLU A 84 -36.12 -11.28 -1.30
N GLU A 85 -35.08 -11.51 -0.47
CA GLU A 85 -35.24 -11.67 0.98
C GLU A 85 -35.11 -10.33 1.74
N VAL A 86 -34.70 -9.25 1.04
CA VAL A 86 -34.43 -7.95 1.67
C VAL A 86 -35.70 -7.23 2.05
N LYS A 87 -35.86 -6.92 3.33
CA LYS A 87 -36.89 -6.05 3.84
C LYS A 87 -36.33 -4.65 4.07
N PHE A 88 -36.37 -3.81 3.07
CA PHE A 88 -35.71 -2.50 3.05
C PHE A 88 -36.06 -1.61 4.26
N GLY A 89 -37.30 -1.68 4.79
CA GLY A 89 -37.68 -0.94 5.97
C GLY A 89 -36.86 -1.27 7.23
N GLU A 90 -36.44 -2.52 7.37
CA GLU A 90 -35.61 -2.96 8.49
C GLU A 90 -34.22 -2.31 8.40
N TRP A 91 -33.60 -2.27 7.23
CA TRP A 91 -32.28 -1.69 7.00
C TRP A 91 -32.27 -0.17 7.08
N ARG A 92 -33.35 0.50 6.65
CA ARG A 92 -33.52 1.95 6.88
C ARG A 92 -33.53 2.32 8.35
N SER A 93 -34.12 1.47 9.20
CA SER A 93 -34.11 1.72 10.64
C SER A 93 -32.74 1.66 11.30
N LEU A 94 -31.75 1.08 10.61
CA LEU A 94 -30.33 1.02 11.01
C LEU A 94 -29.49 2.13 10.35
N ASP A 95 -30.10 3.14 9.74
CA ASP A 95 -29.43 4.23 9.00
C ASP A 95 -28.54 3.73 7.86
N THR A 96 -28.84 2.55 7.30
CA THR A 96 -28.06 1.92 6.22
C THR A 96 -28.46 2.51 4.87
N ARG A 97 -27.49 3.06 4.12
CA ARG A 97 -27.72 3.57 2.76
C ARG A 97 -27.56 2.48 1.70
N TYR A 98 -26.54 1.66 1.82
CA TYR A 98 -26.27 0.54 0.91
C TYR A 98 -26.23 -0.79 1.66
N LEU A 99 -26.66 -1.85 1.00
CA LEU A 99 -26.68 -3.19 1.56
C LEU A 99 -26.05 -4.18 0.57
N VAL A 100 -25.10 -4.97 1.04
CA VAL A 100 -24.49 -6.06 0.29
C VAL A 100 -24.98 -7.38 0.88
N VAL A 101 -25.57 -8.22 0.05
CA VAL A 101 -26.03 -9.57 0.39
C VAL A 101 -25.35 -10.59 -0.53
N GLY A 102 -25.27 -11.84 -0.11
CA GLY A 102 -24.64 -12.84 -0.96
C GLY A 102 -24.62 -14.24 -0.38
N SER A 103 -24.14 -15.15 -1.22
CA SER A 103 -23.97 -16.55 -0.87
C SER A 103 -22.72 -17.11 -1.54
N ALA A 104 -22.12 -18.11 -0.91
CA ALA A 104 -20.97 -18.83 -1.45
C ALA A 104 -21.25 -20.33 -1.46
N THR A 105 -20.98 -20.99 -2.58
CA THR A 105 -21.16 -22.42 -2.76
C THR A 105 -19.83 -23.05 -3.19
N GLN A 106 -19.36 -23.99 -2.40
CA GLN A 106 -18.14 -24.74 -2.70
C GLN A 106 -18.45 -26.01 -3.46
N GLN A 107 -17.76 -26.23 -4.59
CA GLN A 107 -17.81 -27.47 -5.35
C GLN A 107 -16.40 -27.89 -5.75
N GLY A 108 -15.92 -28.99 -5.18
CA GLY A 108 -14.51 -29.39 -5.35
C GLY A 108 -13.56 -28.38 -4.72
N GLY A 109 -12.54 -27.96 -5.48
CA GLY A 109 -11.58 -26.92 -5.05
C GLY A 109 -11.97 -25.48 -5.42
N GLN A 110 -13.16 -25.29 -5.98
CA GLN A 110 -13.66 -23.96 -6.40
C GLN A 110 -14.83 -23.50 -5.55
N VAL A 111 -14.94 -22.17 -5.41
CA VAL A 111 -16.03 -21.50 -4.71
C VAL A 111 -16.67 -20.50 -5.66
N SER A 112 -17.98 -20.63 -5.84
CA SER A 112 -18.82 -19.67 -6.55
C SER A 112 -19.44 -18.73 -5.54
N ILE A 113 -19.15 -17.43 -5.65
CA ILE A 113 -19.59 -16.37 -4.74
C ILE A 113 -20.55 -15.48 -5.51
N ARG A 114 -21.84 -15.55 -5.19
CA ARG A 114 -22.85 -14.60 -5.69
C ARG A 114 -22.99 -13.47 -4.70
N TYR A 115 -23.00 -12.23 -5.18
CA TYR A 115 -23.24 -11.05 -4.36
C TYR A 115 -24.13 -10.06 -5.08
N GLU A 116 -24.86 -9.27 -4.31
CA GLU A 116 -25.76 -8.23 -4.82
C GLU A 116 -25.60 -6.98 -3.94
N LEU A 117 -25.54 -5.81 -4.60
CA LEU A 117 -25.53 -4.50 -3.98
C LEU A 117 -26.89 -3.84 -4.15
N MET A 118 -27.46 -3.34 -3.05
CA MET A 118 -28.76 -2.70 -3.01
C MET A 118 -28.65 -1.25 -2.57
N ASP A 119 -29.41 -0.35 -3.20
CA ASP A 119 -29.76 0.96 -2.65
C ASP A 119 -30.98 0.79 -1.74
N VAL A 120 -30.76 0.97 -0.43
CA VAL A 120 -31.83 0.76 0.57
C VAL A 120 -32.92 1.80 0.47
N ASN A 121 -32.61 3.05 0.12
CA ASN A 121 -33.60 4.12 -0.01
C ASN A 121 -34.37 4.03 -1.33
N GLY A 122 -33.65 3.67 -2.41
CA GLY A 122 -34.27 3.47 -3.73
C GLY A 122 -34.95 2.12 -3.91
N GLU A 123 -34.86 1.22 -2.92
CA GLU A 123 -35.40 -0.16 -2.93
C GLU A 123 -35.06 -0.91 -4.23
N SER A 124 -33.81 -0.73 -4.70
CA SER A 124 -33.36 -1.27 -5.99
C SER A 124 -32.01 -1.95 -5.89
N ARG A 125 -31.81 -2.96 -6.74
CA ARG A 125 -30.52 -3.58 -6.93
C ARG A 125 -29.69 -2.74 -7.90
N LEU A 126 -28.48 -2.35 -7.47
CA LEU A 126 -27.50 -1.62 -8.26
C LEU A 126 -26.56 -2.58 -9.01
N LEU A 127 -26.11 -3.63 -8.35
CA LEU A 127 -25.15 -4.59 -8.89
C LEU A 127 -25.54 -6.00 -8.46
N GLY A 128 -25.27 -7.01 -9.30
CA GLY A 128 -25.44 -8.41 -8.95
C GLY A 128 -24.62 -9.29 -9.88
N GLU A 129 -23.61 -9.97 -9.31
CA GLU A 129 -22.64 -10.76 -10.07
C GLU A 129 -22.29 -12.06 -9.34
N THR A 130 -21.57 -12.92 -10.05
CA THR A 130 -20.99 -14.15 -9.52
C THR A 130 -19.51 -14.22 -9.84
N VAL A 131 -18.71 -14.38 -8.79
CA VAL A 131 -17.25 -14.54 -8.88
C VAL A 131 -16.89 -15.99 -8.57
N THR A 132 -16.07 -16.61 -9.41
CA THR A 132 -15.53 -17.95 -9.14
C THR A 132 -14.06 -17.83 -8.74
N SER A 133 -13.70 -18.47 -7.62
CA SER A 133 -12.35 -18.44 -7.06
C SER A 133 -11.93 -19.83 -6.57
N SER A 134 -10.63 -20.05 -6.44
CA SER A 134 -10.14 -21.20 -5.69
C SER A 134 -10.33 -20.96 -4.18
N THR A 135 -10.36 -22.04 -3.39
CA THR A 135 -10.42 -21.94 -1.92
C THR A 135 -9.22 -21.19 -1.33
N ASN A 136 -8.10 -21.14 -2.03
CA ASN A 136 -6.88 -20.47 -1.59
C ASN A 136 -6.88 -18.97 -1.92
N ASP A 137 -7.73 -18.52 -2.86
CA ASP A 137 -7.75 -17.14 -3.36
C ASP A 137 -9.00 -16.35 -2.93
N LEU A 138 -9.73 -16.84 -1.92
CA LEU A 138 -10.99 -16.23 -1.48
C LEU A 138 -10.82 -14.78 -1.00
N ARG A 139 -9.67 -14.46 -0.39
CA ARG A 139 -9.38 -13.08 0.01
C ARG A 139 -9.30 -12.16 -1.21
N ARG A 140 -8.62 -12.60 -2.27
CA ARG A 140 -8.55 -11.86 -3.54
C ARG A 140 -9.93 -11.68 -4.18
N ALA A 141 -10.81 -12.69 -4.08
CA ALA A 141 -12.19 -12.56 -4.53
C ALA A 141 -12.94 -11.50 -3.72
N GLY A 142 -12.72 -11.41 -2.40
CA GLY A 142 -13.27 -10.36 -1.53
C GLY A 142 -12.82 -8.96 -1.96
N HIS A 143 -11.51 -8.78 -2.20
CA HIS A 143 -10.96 -7.52 -2.72
C HIS A 143 -11.57 -7.11 -4.07
N TYR A 144 -11.73 -8.08 -4.98
CA TYR A 144 -12.38 -7.83 -6.28
C TYR A 144 -13.84 -7.38 -6.11
N ILE A 145 -14.61 -8.06 -5.25
CA ILE A 145 -16.00 -7.68 -4.95
C ILE A 145 -16.05 -6.27 -4.36
N ALA A 146 -15.14 -5.95 -3.44
CA ALA A 146 -15.04 -4.60 -2.87
C ALA A 146 -14.71 -3.54 -3.93
N ASP A 147 -13.82 -3.85 -4.89
CA ASP A 147 -13.50 -2.96 -6.03
C ASP A 147 -14.75 -2.66 -6.86
N GLN A 148 -15.55 -3.68 -7.20
CA GLN A 148 -16.78 -3.51 -7.99
C GLN A 148 -17.82 -2.67 -7.25
N ILE A 149 -18.03 -2.94 -5.95
CA ILE A 149 -18.96 -2.17 -5.12
C ILE A 149 -18.50 -0.72 -4.97
N PHE A 150 -17.21 -0.51 -4.75
CA PHE A 150 -16.61 0.82 -4.64
C PHE A 150 -16.81 1.62 -5.92
N GLU A 151 -16.52 1.02 -7.07
CA GLU A 151 -16.65 1.65 -8.38
C GLU A 151 -18.10 1.97 -8.72
N GLU A 152 -19.05 1.05 -8.46
CA GLU A 152 -20.47 1.24 -8.70
C GLU A 152 -21.03 2.45 -7.93
N ILE A 153 -20.61 2.62 -6.66
CA ILE A 153 -21.13 3.70 -5.81
C ILE A 153 -20.42 5.03 -6.05
N THR A 154 -19.10 5.00 -6.28
CA THR A 154 -18.28 6.22 -6.31
C THR A 154 -17.89 6.68 -7.71
N GLY A 155 -18.02 5.83 -8.72
CA GLY A 155 -17.50 6.06 -10.07
C GLY A 155 -15.96 6.01 -10.17
N ILE A 156 -15.26 5.65 -9.08
CA ILE A 156 -13.82 5.53 -9.02
C ILE A 156 -13.44 4.05 -9.02
N ARG A 157 -12.56 3.63 -9.92
CA ARG A 157 -12.07 2.25 -9.91
C ARG A 157 -11.49 1.88 -8.54
N GLY A 158 -11.92 0.75 -7.98
CA GLY A 158 -11.37 0.25 -6.71
C GLY A 158 -9.89 -0.15 -6.83
N ALA A 159 -9.15 -0.10 -5.74
CA ALA A 159 -7.73 -0.46 -5.69
C ALA A 159 -7.43 -1.51 -4.60
N PHE A 160 -8.45 -2.25 -4.15
CA PHE A 160 -8.29 -3.28 -3.12
C PHE A 160 -7.64 -4.56 -3.68
N SER A 161 -7.88 -4.90 -4.96
CA SER A 161 -7.23 -6.03 -5.66
C SER A 161 -5.80 -5.72 -6.11
N THR A 162 -5.09 -4.80 -5.46
CA THR A 162 -3.71 -4.45 -5.76
C THR A 162 -2.73 -5.06 -4.75
N ARG A 163 -1.44 -4.76 -4.86
CA ARG A 163 -0.41 -5.29 -3.98
C ARG A 163 0.46 -4.18 -3.40
N LEU A 164 1.16 -4.53 -2.32
CA LEU A 164 2.19 -3.72 -1.70
C LEU A 164 3.52 -4.44 -1.80
N ALA A 165 4.60 -3.70 -2.09
CA ALA A 165 5.96 -4.14 -1.81
C ALA A 165 6.49 -3.32 -0.63
N TYR A 166 7.28 -3.92 0.25
CA TYR A 166 7.95 -3.23 1.35
C TYR A 166 9.18 -3.98 1.81
N VAL A 167 10.07 -3.29 2.47
CA VAL A 167 11.28 -3.86 3.04
C VAL A 167 11.13 -3.98 4.54
N THR A 168 11.63 -5.08 5.11
CA THR A 168 11.80 -5.22 6.56
C THR A 168 13.28 -5.33 6.88
N SER A 169 13.67 -4.85 8.07
CA SER A 169 14.95 -5.13 8.67
C SER A 169 14.77 -5.80 10.03
N GLN A 170 15.51 -6.87 10.29
CA GLN A 170 15.46 -7.64 11.52
C GLN A 170 16.87 -7.94 12.02
N GLY A 171 17.12 -7.72 13.30
CA GLY A 171 18.45 -7.90 13.90
C GLY A 171 19.07 -6.57 14.32
N VAL A 172 20.35 -6.62 14.76
CA VAL A 172 21.08 -5.44 15.26
C VAL A 172 22.52 -5.46 14.72
N GLY A 173 23.00 -4.32 14.23
CA GLY A 173 24.36 -4.17 13.71
C GLY A 173 24.64 -5.09 12.53
N ASP A 174 25.80 -5.75 12.54
CA ASP A 174 26.25 -6.62 11.44
C ASP A 174 25.40 -7.90 11.26
N ASN A 175 24.50 -8.20 12.20
CA ASN A 175 23.57 -9.33 12.12
C ASN A 175 22.17 -8.89 11.63
N THR A 176 22.06 -7.72 11.00
CA THR A 176 20.80 -7.26 10.44
C THR A 176 20.53 -7.95 9.11
N GLN A 177 19.34 -8.58 9.01
CA GLN A 177 18.85 -9.18 7.78
C GLN A 177 17.76 -8.27 7.18
N TYR A 178 17.84 -8.02 5.89
CA TYR A 178 16.89 -7.25 5.12
C TYR A 178 16.08 -8.17 4.22
N SER A 179 14.76 -7.98 4.18
CA SER A 179 13.89 -8.77 3.32
C SER A 179 12.91 -7.89 2.56
N LEU A 180 12.76 -8.17 1.26
CA LEU A 180 11.75 -7.56 0.40
C LEU A 180 10.52 -8.47 0.37
N TYR A 181 9.36 -7.92 0.70
CA TYR A 181 8.08 -8.60 0.71
C TYR A 181 7.14 -8.03 -0.34
N VAL A 182 6.22 -8.89 -0.79
CA VAL A 182 5.02 -8.53 -1.53
C VAL A 182 3.82 -9.06 -0.77
N ALA A 183 2.80 -8.22 -0.57
CA ALA A 183 1.58 -8.54 0.15
C ALA A 183 0.35 -8.05 -0.63
N ASP A 184 -0.85 -8.47 -0.22
CA ASP A 184 -2.09 -7.83 -0.67
C ASP A 184 -2.16 -6.36 -0.20
N SER A 185 -3.01 -5.55 -0.81
CA SER A 185 -3.13 -4.11 -0.51
C SER A 185 -3.48 -3.80 0.95
N ASP A 186 -4.01 -4.77 1.66
CA ASP A 186 -4.35 -4.70 3.08
C ASP A 186 -3.25 -5.26 4.00
N GLY A 187 -2.09 -5.63 3.44
CA GLY A 187 -0.93 -6.14 4.15
C GLY A 187 -0.96 -7.64 4.47
N HIS A 188 -2.05 -8.34 4.14
CA HIS A 188 -2.14 -9.78 4.32
C HIS A 188 -1.38 -10.55 3.23
N ASN A 189 -1.27 -11.88 3.40
CA ASN A 189 -0.62 -12.78 2.43
C ASN A 189 0.81 -12.36 2.05
N SER A 190 1.56 -11.82 3.00
CA SER A 190 2.94 -11.37 2.79
C SER A 190 3.84 -12.52 2.34
N GLN A 191 4.47 -12.37 1.19
CA GLN A 191 5.43 -13.31 0.63
C GLN A 191 6.80 -12.68 0.52
N GLN A 192 7.83 -13.33 1.06
CA GLN A 192 9.21 -12.90 0.94
C GLN A 192 9.72 -13.21 -0.47
N VAL A 193 10.13 -12.18 -1.20
CA VAL A 193 10.64 -12.29 -2.58
C VAL A 193 12.16 -12.20 -2.66
N LEU A 194 12.80 -11.64 -1.63
CA LEU A 194 14.24 -11.53 -1.50
C LEU A 194 14.64 -11.40 -0.04
N THR A 195 15.79 -11.96 0.32
CA THR A 195 16.49 -11.70 1.58
C THR A 195 17.97 -11.38 1.31
N SER A 196 18.57 -10.57 2.16
CA SER A 196 19.97 -10.14 2.06
C SER A 196 20.51 -9.75 3.43
N ASP A 197 21.79 -9.99 3.67
CA ASP A 197 22.51 -9.46 4.83
C ASP A 197 22.96 -8.01 4.62
N GLU A 198 22.74 -7.48 3.42
CA GLU A 198 23.02 -6.09 3.06
C GLU A 198 21.71 -5.33 2.78
N PRO A 199 21.68 -4.01 2.95
CA PRO A 199 20.46 -3.21 2.79
C PRO A 199 19.78 -3.39 1.42
N ILE A 200 18.45 -3.45 1.47
CA ILE A 200 17.55 -3.35 0.32
C ILE A 200 16.73 -2.08 0.50
N MET A 201 16.57 -1.28 -0.57
CA MET A 201 15.87 0.01 -0.49
C MET A 201 15.09 0.31 -1.77
N SER A 202 14.14 1.23 -1.66
CA SER A 202 13.45 1.89 -2.78
C SER A 202 12.84 0.91 -3.79
N PRO A 203 12.01 -0.06 -3.37
CA PRO A 203 11.30 -0.91 -4.31
C PRO A 203 10.33 -0.08 -5.17
N ALA A 204 10.25 -0.42 -6.46
CA ALA A 204 9.40 0.25 -7.43
C ALA A 204 8.80 -0.77 -8.40
N TRP A 205 7.48 -0.77 -8.53
CA TRP A 205 6.75 -1.66 -9.42
C TRP A 205 6.87 -1.26 -10.88
N SER A 206 7.02 -2.26 -11.77
CA SER A 206 6.78 -2.03 -13.20
C SER A 206 5.28 -1.80 -13.44
N PRO A 207 4.88 -1.05 -14.50
CA PRO A 207 3.47 -0.74 -14.78
C PRO A 207 2.57 -1.96 -15.01
N ASP A 208 3.16 -3.10 -15.40
CA ASP A 208 2.48 -4.40 -15.57
C ASP A 208 2.43 -5.23 -14.26
N ALA A 209 2.90 -4.67 -13.15
CA ALA A 209 3.03 -5.33 -11.85
C ALA A 209 3.84 -6.65 -11.86
N GLY A 210 4.52 -6.97 -12.97
CA GLY A 210 5.27 -8.22 -13.12
C GLY A 210 6.70 -8.17 -12.58
N LYS A 211 7.23 -6.96 -12.33
CA LYS A 211 8.63 -6.77 -11.91
C LYS A 211 8.73 -5.74 -10.78
N LEU A 212 9.80 -5.88 -9.98
CA LEU A 212 10.26 -4.87 -9.05
C LEU A 212 11.67 -4.41 -9.43
N ALA A 213 11.87 -3.09 -9.48
CA ALA A 213 13.19 -2.49 -9.41
C ALA A 213 13.48 -2.13 -7.94
N TYR A 214 14.71 -2.27 -7.48
CA TYR A 214 15.11 -1.90 -6.12
C TYR A 214 16.61 -1.69 -6.06
N VAL A 215 17.07 -1.02 -5.01
CA VAL A 215 18.47 -0.86 -4.67
C VAL A 215 18.88 -2.00 -3.76
N SER A 216 20.04 -2.63 -4.05
CA SER A 216 20.67 -3.63 -3.18
C SER A 216 22.13 -3.31 -2.98
N PHE A 217 22.61 -3.52 -1.75
CA PHE A 217 24.01 -3.37 -1.35
C PHE A 217 24.76 -4.71 -1.32
N GLU A 218 24.21 -5.78 -1.89
CA GLU A 218 24.84 -7.12 -1.92
C GLU A 218 26.24 -7.14 -2.53
N SER A 219 26.55 -6.20 -3.40
CA SER A 219 27.91 -6.00 -3.95
C SER A 219 28.78 -5.03 -3.13
N LYS A 220 28.42 -4.76 -1.85
CA LYS A 220 29.05 -3.83 -0.91
C LYS A 220 28.99 -2.35 -1.32
N ARG A 221 28.26 -2.05 -2.38
CA ARG A 221 27.92 -0.70 -2.84
C ARG A 221 26.53 -0.72 -3.46
N PRO A 222 25.83 0.43 -3.48
CA PRO A 222 24.47 0.48 -4.02
C PRO A 222 24.47 0.15 -5.51
N ALA A 223 23.58 -0.75 -5.92
CA ALA A 223 23.32 -1.08 -7.31
C ALA A 223 21.80 -1.25 -7.51
N ILE A 224 21.29 -0.91 -8.68
CA ILE A 224 19.88 -1.10 -9.01
C ILE A 224 19.71 -2.46 -9.68
N TYR A 225 18.77 -3.24 -9.16
CA TYR A 225 18.37 -4.53 -9.69
C TYR A 225 16.93 -4.47 -10.20
N VAL A 226 16.62 -5.30 -11.17
CA VAL A 226 15.26 -5.59 -11.60
C VAL A 226 15.01 -7.08 -11.43
N GLN A 227 13.93 -7.43 -10.74
CA GLN A 227 13.51 -8.80 -10.48
C GLN A 227 12.15 -9.07 -11.12
N ASN A 228 12.05 -10.17 -11.86
CA ASN A 228 10.77 -10.70 -12.33
C ASN A 228 10.14 -11.51 -11.19
N LEU A 229 8.91 -11.17 -10.80
CA LEU A 229 8.26 -11.78 -9.63
C LEU A 229 7.76 -13.21 -9.89
N ALA A 230 7.39 -13.54 -11.13
CA ALA A 230 6.91 -14.87 -11.46
C ALA A 230 8.06 -15.91 -11.55
N SER A 231 9.20 -15.51 -12.13
CA SER A 231 10.35 -16.43 -12.31
C SER A 231 11.41 -16.31 -11.22
N GLY A 232 11.38 -15.24 -10.42
CA GLY A 232 12.42 -14.92 -9.45
C GLY A 232 13.74 -14.45 -10.09
N GLN A 233 13.84 -14.39 -11.43
CA GLN A 233 15.06 -13.96 -12.12
C GLN A 233 15.39 -12.51 -11.84
N ARG A 234 16.65 -12.23 -11.54
CA ARG A 234 17.19 -10.91 -11.20
C ARG A 234 18.23 -10.49 -12.22
N ALA A 235 18.24 -9.21 -12.56
CA ALA A 235 19.26 -8.59 -13.41
C ALA A 235 19.78 -7.31 -12.74
N LYS A 236 21.10 -7.18 -12.60
CA LYS A 236 21.74 -5.91 -12.21
C LYS A 236 21.59 -4.92 -13.36
N LEU A 237 20.97 -3.80 -13.11
CA LEU A 237 20.70 -2.76 -14.11
C LEU A 237 21.81 -1.71 -14.12
N THR A 238 22.24 -1.24 -12.94
CA THR A 238 23.32 -0.26 -12.75
C THR A 238 24.30 -0.74 -11.71
N ASP A 239 25.56 -0.27 -11.83
CA ASP A 239 26.65 -0.52 -10.90
C ASP A 239 27.68 0.60 -11.06
N PHE A 240 27.22 1.85 -11.19
CA PHE A 240 28.12 3.00 -11.33
C PHE A 240 28.79 3.32 -9.99
N GLU A 241 29.94 3.97 -10.06
CA GLU A 241 30.61 4.48 -8.87
C GLU A 241 29.73 5.53 -8.16
N GLY A 242 29.72 5.52 -6.83
CA GLY A 242 28.90 6.40 -6.01
C GLY A 242 27.45 5.93 -5.87
N LEU A 243 26.53 6.89 -5.82
CA LEU A 243 25.12 6.65 -5.60
C LEU A 243 24.45 6.00 -6.82
N ASN A 244 23.68 4.94 -6.57
CA ASN A 244 22.69 4.35 -7.48
C ASN A 244 21.42 4.15 -6.66
N SER A 245 20.40 5.01 -6.81
CA SER A 245 19.25 4.99 -5.90
C SER A 245 17.93 5.42 -6.56
N ALA A 246 16.84 5.21 -5.80
CA ALA A 246 15.51 5.67 -6.08
C ALA A 246 15.03 5.36 -7.51
N PRO A 247 15.08 4.08 -7.96
CA PRO A 247 14.57 3.73 -9.28
C PRO A 247 13.06 3.90 -9.34
N VAL A 248 12.54 4.41 -10.47
CA VAL A 248 11.11 4.49 -10.75
C VAL A 248 10.83 4.24 -12.23
N TRP A 249 9.86 3.38 -12.53
CA TRP A 249 9.48 3.02 -13.89
C TRP A 249 8.67 4.12 -14.56
N SER A 250 8.95 4.36 -15.83
CA SER A 250 8.07 5.20 -16.67
C SER A 250 6.69 4.52 -16.85
N PRO A 251 5.62 5.30 -17.07
CA PRO A 251 4.27 4.74 -17.23
C PRO A 251 4.14 3.71 -18.37
N ASP A 252 4.98 3.82 -19.40
CA ASP A 252 5.03 2.88 -20.52
C ASP A 252 5.91 1.63 -20.26
N GLY A 253 6.58 1.55 -19.10
CA GLY A 253 7.45 0.44 -18.71
C GLY A 253 8.75 0.31 -19.49
N ARG A 254 9.07 1.25 -20.39
CA ARG A 254 10.26 1.18 -21.26
C ARG A 254 11.49 1.82 -20.65
N ARG A 255 11.31 2.74 -19.71
CA ARG A 255 12.39 3.52 -19.10
C ARG A 255 12.36 3.40 -17.60
N LEU A 256 13.51 3.62 -16.99
CA LEU A 256 13.67 3.73 -15.53
C LEU A 256 14.36 5.06 -15.22
N ALA A 257 13.73 5.92 -14.43
CA ALA A 257 14.41 7.07 -13.86
C ALA A 257 15.06 6.68 -12.54
N MET A 258 16.18 7.33 -12.20
CA MET A 258 16.97 7.03 -11.01
C MET A 258 17.87 8.20 -10.63
N ALA A 259 18.36 8.21 -9.40
CA ALA A 259 19.40 9.15 -8.98
C ALA A 259 20.77 8.47 -9.01
N LEU A 260 21.74 9.09 -9.71
CA LEU A 260 23.12 8.63 -9.83
C LEU A 260 24.09 9.76 -9.51
N SER A 261 25.22 9.45 -8.83
CA SER A 261 26.30 10.43 -8.60
C SER A 261 27.56 10.18 -9.44
N ARG A 262 27.43 9.40 -10.52
CA ARG A 262 28.54 8.98 -11.39
C ARG A 262 29.36 10.13 -12.00
N ASP A 263 28.75 11.28 -12.19
CA ASP A 263 29.37 12.47 -12.80
C ASP A 263 29.63 13.59 -11.76
N GLY A 264 29.73 13.21 -10.46
CA GLY A 264 29.97 14.13 -9.34
C GLY A 264 28.87 14.06 -8.27
N ASN A 265 28.05 15.12 -8.16
CA ASN A 265 26.90 15.14 -7.26
C ASN A 265 25.72 14.29 -7.77
N PRO A 266 24.76 13.92 -6.89
CA PRO A 266 23.56 13.19 -7.29
C PRO A 266 22.69 13.98 -8.27
N GLU A 267 22.35 13.34 -9.39
CA GLU A 267 21.53 13.89 -10.46
C GLU A 267 20.51 12.86 -10.94
N ILE A 268 19.46 13.31 -11.61
CA ILE A 268 18.44 12.43 -12.18
C ILE A 268 18.85 11.97 -13.57
N TYR A 269 18.82 10.67 -13.77
CA TYR A 269 19.06 9.99 -15.04
C TYR A 269 17.86 9.15 -15.45
N VAL A 270 17.72 8.95 -16.75
CA VAL A 270 16.73 8.05 -17.35
C VAL A 270 17.49 7.01 -18.17
N MET A 271 17.19 5.75 -17.95
CA MET A 271 17.72 4.62 -18.71
C MET A 271 16.62 3.97 -19.54
N ASP A 272 16.87 3.76 -20.82
CA ASP A 272 16.05 2.86 -21.64
C ASP A 272 16.41 1.40 -21.30
N ILE A 273 15.41 0.61 -20.92
CA ILE A 273 15.62 -0.75 -20.38
C ILE A 273 16.17 -1.71 -21.46
N ALA A 274 15.74 -1.58 -22.71
CA ALA A 274 16.11 -2.48 -23.77
C ALA A 274 17.53 -2.21 -24.28
N SER A 275 17.84 -0.94 -24.57
CA SER A 275 19.13 -0.55 -25.13
C SER A 275 20.20 -0.27 -24.07
N ARG A 276 19.82 -0.11 -22.80
CA ARG A 276 20.68 0.38 -21.70
C ARG A 276 21.24 1.80 -21.93
N GLY A 277 20.68 2.52 -22.89
CA GLY A 277 21.00 3.92 -23.14
C GLY A 277 20.66 4.79 -21.94
N LEU A 278 21.63 5.56 -21.43
CA LEU A 278 21.50 6.39 -20.25
C LEU A 278 21.52 7.88 -20.64
N GLN A 279 20.51 8.62 -20.22
CA GLN A 279 20.39 10.07 -20.42
C GLN A 279 20.41 10.78 -19.07
N ARG A 280 21.29 11.78 -18.90
CA ARG A 280 21.24 12.71 -17.76
C ARG A 280 20.14 13.74 -18.01
N VAL A 281 19.19 13.88 -17.07
CA VAL A 281 18.06 14.81 -17.17
C VAL A 281 18.35 16.11 -16.45
N THR A 282 18.94 16.03 -15.25
CA THR A 282 19.30 17.21 -14.47
C THR A 282 20.81 17.45 -14.51
N ASN A 283 21.20 18.72 -14.42
CA ASN A 283 22.61 19.15 -14.34
C ASN A 283 22.69 20.39 -13.43
N SER A 284 22.92 20.14 -12.14
CA SER A 284 22.92 21.15 -11.08
C SER A 284 24.13 20.93 -10.16
N SER A 285 24.53 21.93 -9.40
CA SER A 285 25.46 21.77 -8.28
C SER A 285 24.79 21.27 -7.00
N SER A 286 23.46 21.16 -7.02
CA SER A 286 22.62 20.72 -5.90
C SER A 286 22.38 19.22 -5.92
N ILE A 287 21.87 18.66 -4.83
CA ILE A 287 21.47 17.24 -4.74
C ILE A 287 20.11 17.08 -5.39
N GLU A 288 20.05 16.22 -6.42
CA GLU A 288 18.82 15.84 -7.11
C GLU A 288 18.53 14.36 -6.84
N THR A 289 17.39 14.04 -6.23
CA THR A 289 17.09 12.66 -5.81
C THR A 289 15.59 12.37 -5.85
N GLU A 290 15.23 11.09 -5.63
CA GLU A 290 13.85 10.62 -5.48
C GLU A 290 12.92 11.04 -6.63
N PRO A 291 13.28 10.69 -7.88
CA PRO A 291 12.46 11.01 -9.03
C PRO A 291 11.10 10.29 -8.97
N ASP A 292 10.10 10.90 -9.60
CA ASP A 292 8.84 10.26 -9.96
C ASP A 292 8.36 10.78 -11.32
N TRP A 293 7.64 9.94 -12.08
CA TRP A 293 7.16 10.30 -13.41
C TRP A 293 5.83 11.05 -13.36
N SER A 294 5.68 12.03 -14.24
CA SER A 294 4.34 12.51 -14.57
C SER A 294 3.52 11.40 -15.25
N PRO A 295 2.19 11.35 -15.05
CA PRO A 295 1.34 10.29 -15.62
C PRO A 295 1.42 10.15 -17.14
N ASP A 296 1.73 11.25 -17.85
CA ASP A 296 1.95 11.30 -19.30
C ASP A 296 3.36 10.86 -19.74
N GLY A 297 4.27 10.60 -18.78
CA GLY A 297 5.66 10.20 -19.06
C GLY A 297 6.53 11.27 -19.72
N GLN A 298 6.09 12.54 -19.74
CA GLN A 298 6.81 13.64 -20.39
C GLN A 298 7.74 14.40 -19.44
N SER A 299 7.48 14.33 -18.15
CA SER A 299 8.24 15.04 -17.12
C SER A 299 8.59 14.15 -15.94
N LEU A 300 9.59 14.55 -15.20
CA LEU A 300 9.93 14.02 -13.89
C LEU A 300 9.72 15.08 -12.83
N ILE A 301 9.20 14.69 -11.69
CA ILE A 301 9.33 15.45 -10.44
C ILE A 301 10.45 14.83 -9.62
N PHE A 302 11.10 15.62 -8.80
CA PHE A 302 12.21 15.16 -7.96
C PHE A 302 12.43 16.08 -6.77
N THR A 303 13.11 15.58 -5.77
CA THR A 303 13.57 16.37 -4.62
C THR A 303 14.88 17.05 -4.95
N SER A 304 14.97 18.37 -4.69
CA SER A 304 16.17 19.17 -4.89
C SER A 304 16.40 20.15 -3.75
N ASP A 305 17.66 20.34 -3.33
CA ASP A 305 18.05 21.32 -2.31
C ASP A 305 18.54 22.66 -2.89
N ARG A 306 18.40 22.88 -4.20
CA ARG A 306 18.84 24.10 -4.93
C ARG A 306 18.31 25.42 -4.40
N SER A 307 17.27 25.38 -3.57
CA SER A 307 16.67 26.58 -2.93
C SER A 307 17.02 26.71 -1.45
N GLY A 308 18.07 26.03 -0.98
CA GLY A 308 18.57 26.09 0.40
C GLY A 308 17.96 25.03 1.34
N GLY A 309 17.14 24.12 0.82
CA GLY A 309 16.57 22.98 1.51
C GLY A 309 15.70 22.15 0.56
N PRO A 310 15.37 20.89 0.95
CA PRO A 310 14.63 19.98 0.08
C PRO A 310 13.28 20.55 -0.34
N GLN A 311 13.04 20.60 -1.64
CA GLN A 311 11.79 21.02 -2.28
C GLN A 311 11.52 20.15 -3.51
N ILE A 312 10.26 20.07 -3.93
CA ILE A 312 9.89 19.30 -5.13
C ILE A 312 9.96 20.22 -6.36
N TYR A 313 10.67 19.73 -7.36
CA TYR A 313 10.82 20.37 -8.68
C TYR A 313 10.27 19.46 -9.77
N ARG A 314 9.90 20.06 -10.90
CA ARG A 314 9.49 19.36 -12.12
C ARG A 314 10.39 19.79 -13.28
N GLN A 315 10.77 18.83 -14.12
CA GLN A 315 11.53 19.08 -15.35
C GLN A 315 11.10 18.12 -16.46
N SER A 316 11.03 18.61 -17.69
CA SER A 316 10.80 17.75 -18.87
C SER A 316 11.96 16.78 -19.06
N VAL A 317 11.63 15.53 -19.43
CA VAL A 317 12.64 14.50 -19.79
C VAL A 317 13.45 14.92 -21.01
N SER A 318 12.85 15.71 -21.92
CA SER A 318 13.56 16.22 -23.11
C SER A 318 14.55 17.36 -22.80
N GLY A 319 14.64 17.80 -21.53
CA GLY A 319 15.51 18.88 -21.10
C GLY A 319 14.76 20.17 -20.74
N GLY A 320 15.48 21.25 -20.54
CA GLY A 320 14.95 22.55 -20.10
C GLY A 320 15.22 22.87 -18.63
N SER A 321 14.65 23.96 -18.11
CA SER A 321 14.82 24.38 -16.74
C SER A 321 13.85 23.66 -15.80
N ALA A 322 14.32 23.37 -14.58
CA ALA A 322 13.45 22.83 -13.53
C ALA A 322 12.55 23.92 -12.92
N GLU A 323 11.28 23.60 -12.76
CA GLU A 323 10.26 24.42 -12.10
C GLU A 323 10.03 23.95 -10.67
N ARG A 324 10.06 24.86 -9.69
CA ARG A 324 9.74 24.55 -8.30
C ARG A 324 8.23 24.43 -8.10
N LEU A 325 7.76 23.29 -7.58
CA LEU A 325 6.35 23.02 -7.31
C LEU A 325 5.95 23.37 -5.88
N THR A 326 6.81 23.13 -4.88
CA THR A 326 6.49 23.36 -3.46
C THR A 326 7.06 24.70 -2.99
N ARG A 327 6.23 25.51 -2.32
CA ARG A 327 6.61 26.83 -1.80
C ARG A 327 6.29 27.02 -0.32
N THR A 328 5.46 26.15 0.26
CA THR A 328 5.07 26.16 1.67
C THR A 328 6.07 25.35 2.49
N GLY A 329 6.57 25.90 3.59
CA GLY A 329 7.55 25.25 4.46
C GLY A 329 8.96 25.22 3.89
N ASN A 330 9.89 24.71 4.70
CA ASN A 330 11.32 24.65 4.38
C ASN A 330 11.84 23.26 4.03
N TYR A 331 10.98 22.23 4.14
CA TYR A 331 11.31 20.84 3.82
C TYR A 331 10.11 20.16 3.15
N ASN A 332 10.29 19.75 1.91
CA ASN A 332 9.35 18.99 1.11
C ASN A 332 10.15 17.99 0.27
N ALA A 333 9.93 16.69 0.48
CA ALA A 333 10.70 15.63 -0.15
C ALA A 333 9.82 14.46 -0.58
N ARG A 334 10.36 13.57 -1.40
CA ARG A 334 9.72 12.32 -1.84
C ARG A 334 8.35 12.55 -2.47
N GLY A 335 8.27 13.50 -3.42
CA GLY A 335 7.05 13.81 -4.15
C GLY A 335 6.54 12.61 -4.96
N ARG A 336 5.19 12.43 -4.98
CA ARG A 336 4.47 11.46 -5.80
C ARG A 336 3.26 12.14 -6.40
N LEU A 337 3.11 12.06 -7.72
CA LEU A 337 1.94 12.64 -8.39
C LEU A 337 0.72 11.71 -8.23
N SER A 338 -0.47 12.32 -8.11
CA SER A 338 -1.72 11.56 -8.27
C SER A 338 -1.84 11.05 -9.70
N PRO A 339 -2.58 9.93 -9.94
CA PRO A 339 -2.75 9.37 -11.28
C PRO A 339 -3.35 10.34 -12.32
N ASP A 340 -4.13 11.33 -11.87
CA ASP A 340 -4.68 12.41 -12.71
C ASP A 340 -3.74 13.61 -12.89
N GLY A 341 -2.57 13.60 -12.24
CA GLY A 341 -1.56 14.65 -12.28
C GLY A 341 -1.96 15.96 -11.61
N LYS A 342 -3.08 16.03 -10.88
CA LYS A 342 -3.59 17.29 -10.27
C LYS A 342 -3.10 17.52 -8.86
N SER A 343 -2.71 16.48 -8.16
CA SER A 343 -2.24 16.53 -6.78
C SER A 343 -0.82 15.99 -6.65
N LEU A 344 -0.07 16.55 -5.71
CA LEU A 344 1.26 16.11 -5.30
C LEU A 344 1.18 15.63 -3.85
N PHE A 345 1.51 14.36 -3.61
CA PHE A 345 1.71 13.80 -2.29
C PHE A 345 3.20 13.83 -1.96
N LEU A 346 3.55 14.17 -0.72
CA LEU A 346 4.95 14.36 -0.35
C LEU A 346 5.15 14.20 1.16
N ILE A 347 6.40 14.10 1.59
CA ILE A 347 6.78 14.27 2.98
C ILE A 347 7.06 15.75 3.24
N HIS A 348 6.24 16.32 4.11
CA HIS A 348 6.34 17.71 4.57
C HIS A 348 6.80 17.74 6.02
N ARG A 349 7.70 18.67 6.35
CA ARG A 349 8.07 18.94 7.73
C ARG A 349 7.21 20.07 8.27
N GLY A 350 6.17 19.70 9.02
CA GLY A 350 5.29 20.61 9.73
C GLY A 350 5.71 20.81 11.20
N ASN A 351 4.78 21.33 12.00
CA ASN A 351 5.02 21.59 13.42
C ASN A 351 5.16 20.28 14.24
N ASN A 352 4.54 19.20 13.80
CA ASN A 352 4.50 17.91 14.49
C ASN A 352 5.49 16.87 13.92
N GLY A 353 6.49 17.30 13.14
CA GLY A 353 7.48 16.44 12.54
C GLY A 353 7.24 16.19 11.04
N PHE A 354 7.63 15.02 10.56
CA PHE A 354 7.49 14.64 9.15
C PHE A 354 6.17 13.94 8.92
N GLN A 355 5.33 14.52 8.06
CA GLN A 355 3.98 14.06 7.79
C GLN A 355 3.77 13.86 6.29
N VAL A 356 2.84 12.98 5.93
CA VAL A 356 2.32 12.95 4.57
C VAL A 356 1.47 14.18 4.36
N ALA A 357 1.76 14.94 3.32
CA ALA A 357 0.98 16.09 2.90
C ALA A 357 0.52 15.93 1.46
N LYS A 358 -0.60 16.59 1.14
CA LYS A 358 -1.15 16.73 -0.21
C LYS A 358 -1.12 18.19 -0.63
N GLN A 359 -0.57 18.46 -1.80
CA GLN A 359 -0.64 19.78 -2.43
C GLN A 359 -1.50 19.71 -3.70
N ASP A 360 -2.48 20.56 -3.80
CA ASP A 360 -3.19 20.82 -5.05
C ASP A 360 -2.29 21.63 -5.99
N LEU A 361 -2.01 21.12 -7.17
CA LEU A 361 -1.04 21.72 -8.09
C LEU A 361 -1.57 22.96 -8.81
N GLN A 362 -2.88 23.15 -8.88
CA GLN A 362 -3.49 24.32 -9.49
C GLN A 362 -3.47 25.52 -8.54
N SER A 363 -3.91 25.31 -7.29
CA SER A 363 -3.99 26.36 -6.27
C SER A 363 -2.70 26.55 -5.47
N GLY A 364 -1.82 25.56 -5.45
CA GLY A 364 -0.62 25.49 -4.60
C GLY A 364 -0.93 25.22 -3.11
N ARG A 365 -2.21 24.97 -2.73
CA ARG A 365 -2.61 24.71 -1.35
C ARG A 365 -2.05 23.37 -0.89
N LEU A 366 -1.25 23.40 0.19
CA LEU A 366 -0.70 22.23 0.86
C LEU A 366 -1.47 21.95 2.16
N VAL A 367 -1.82 20.68 2.41
CA VAL A 367 -2.51 20.21 3.61
C VAL A 367 -1.81 18.96 4.11
N GLU A 368 -1.46 18.91 5.39
CA GLU A 368 -1.04 17.69 6.07
C GLU A 368 -2.24 16.75 6.18
N ILE A 369 -2.09 15.51 5.68
CA ILE A 369 -3.17 14.52 5.66
C ILE A 369 -2.93 13.37 6.64
N SER A 370 -1.70 13.17 7.15
CA SER A 370 -1.41 12.18 8.20
C SER A 370 -1.19 12.85 9.56
N ASN A 371 -1.37 12.10 10.64
CA ASN A 371 -1.03 12.49 12.00
C ASN A 371 0.28 11.83 12.50
N ALA A 372 0.99 11.13 11.61
CA ALA A 372 2.27 10.50 11.92
C ALA A 372 3.35 11.56 12.19
N GLN A 373 4.21 11.31 13.19
CA GLN A 373 5.31 12.25 13.52
C GLN A 373 6.57 12.01 12.68
N GLN A 374 6.72 10.81 12.13
CA GLN A 374 7.89 10.37 11.36
C GLN A 374 7.42 9.56 10.15
N ALA A 375 6.63 10.19 9.28
CA ALA A 375 6.24 9.59 8.02
C ALA A 375 7.40 9.62 7.02
N GLU A 376 7.59 8.54 6.29
CA GLU A 376 8.59 8.42 5.22
C GLU A 376 8.06 7.55 4.07
N SER A 377 8.67 7.70 2.90
CA SER A 377 8.44 6.87 1.71
C SER A 377 6.97 6.76 1.30
N PRO A 378 6.26 7.87 1.03
CA PRO A 378 4.87 7.82 0.63
C PRO A 378 4.72 7.17 -0.74
N SER A 379 3.71 6.31 -0.88
CA SER A 379 3.33 5.69 -2.15
C SER A 379 1.82 5.75 -2.34
N VAL A 380 1.39 6.22 -3.50
CA VAL A 380 -0.01 6.53 -3.81
C VAL A 380 -0.69 5.30 -4.42
N ALA A 381 -1.91 5.00 -4.00
CA ALA A 381 -2.75 3.98 -4.63
C ALA A 381 -3.01 4.32 -6.10
N PRO A 382 -3.14 3.32 -7.00
CA PRO A 382 -3.28 3.57 -8.43
C PRO A 382 -4.57 4.32 -8.82
N ASN A 383 -5.56 4.39 -7.93
CA ASN A 383 -6.75 5.22 -8.11
C ASN A 383 -6.65 6.61 -7.42
N GLY A 384 -5.55 6.91 -6.74
CA GLY A 384 -5.31 8.19 -6.10
C GLY A 384 -6.08 8.46 -4.80
N THR A 385 -6.83 7.47 -4.27
CA THR A 385 -7.70 7.67 -3.09
C THR A 385 -6.98 7.49 -1.76
N MET A 386 -5.82 6.83 -1.77
CA MET A 386 -5.06 6.50 -0.56
C MET A 386 -3.56 6.63 -0.76
N VAL A 387 -2.84 6.80 0.35
CA VAL A 387 -1.37 6.83 0.41
C VAL A 387 -0.92 5.89 1.52
N ILE A 388 -0.01 4.95 1.20
CA ILE A 388 0.74 4.21 2.21
C ILE A 388 2.07 4.90 2.46
N PHE A 389 2.59 4.73 3.66
CA PHE A 389 3.87 5.28 4.08
C PHE A 389 4.47 4.43 5.22
N ALA A 390 5.77 4.53 5.42
CA ALA A 390 6.39 3.98 6.62
C ALA A 390 6.34 5.03 7.73
N THR A 391 6.17 4.56 8.97
CA THR A 391 6.21 5.39 10.17
C THR A 391 6.71 4.57 11.35
N GLN A 392 6.84 5.18 12.53
CA GLN A 392 7.31 4.49 13.73
C GLN A 392 6.21 4.41 14.78
N GLN A 393 6.19 3.28 15.48
CA GLN A 393 5.39 3.10 16.68
C GLN A 393 6.20 2.36 17.74
N GLY A 394 6.32 2.98 18.91
CA GLY A 394 7.11 2.37 20.00
C GLY A 394 8.56 2.08 19.61
N GLY A 395 9.12 2.82 18.64
CA GLY A 395 10.47 2.63 18.12
C GLY A 395 10.61 1.57 17.03
N THR A 396 9.51 0.94 16.60
CA THR A 396 9.49 -0.05 15.51
C THR A 396 8.85 0.55 14.26
N GLY A 397 9.45 0.32 13.10
CA GLY A 397 8.90 0.72 11.81
C GLY A 397 7.64 -0.08 11.47
N VAL A 398 6.58 0.61 11.05
CA VAL A 398 5.28 0.03 10.67
C VAL A 398 4.73 0.68 9.39
N LEU A 399 3.82 -0.03 8.71
CA LEU A 399 3.08 0.53 7.59
C LEU A 399 1.89 1.35 8.10
N GLY A 400 1.81 2.61 7.69
CA GLY A 400 0.65 3.47 7.81
C GLY A 400 -0.06 3.63 6.48
N ALA A 401 -1.35 3.86 6.51
CA ALA A 401 -2.14 4.26 5.36
C ALA A 401 -3.05 5.43 5.74
N VAL A 402 -3.26 6.34 4.81
CA VAL A 402 -4.14 7.50 4.97
C VAL A 402 -4.92 7.74 3.69
N THR A 403 -6.19 8.13 3.81
CA THR A 403 -6.97 8.55 2.66
C THR A 403 -6.45 9.88 2.09
N ALA A 404 -6.55 10.08 0.78
CA ALA A 404 -6.03 11.26 0.09
C ALA A 404 -6.64 12.59 0.56
N ASP A 405 -7.75 12.55 1.29
CA ASP A 405 -8.40 13.70 1.95
C ASP A 405 -8.11 13.79 3.45
N GLY A 406 -7.37 12.82 4.01
CA GLY A 406 -6.98 12.78 5.42
C GLY A 406 -8.11 12.39 6.39
N ARG A 407 -9.26 11.90 5.90
CA ARG A 407 -10.41 11.52 6.74
C ARG A 407 -10.16 10.28 7.58
N ALA A 408 -9.51 9.27 7.01
CA ALA A 408 -9.21 8.03 7.71
C ALA A 408 -7.70 7.74 7.63
N GLN A 409 -7.16 7.28 8.76
CA GLN A 409 -5.79 6.77 8.86
C GLN A 409 -5.81 5.48 9.66
N PHE A 410 -5.02 4.51 9.24
CA PHE A 410 -4.93 3.21 9.89
C PHE A 410 -3.55 2.59 9.67
N ARG A 411 -3.29 1.49 10.36
CA ARG A 411 -2.11 0.66 10.14
C ARG A 411 -2.45 -0.57 9.35
N LEU A 412 -1.48 -1.00 8.56
CA LEU A 412 -1.54 -2.26 7.85
C LEU A 412 -0.71 -3.31 8.59
N PRO A 413 -1.18 -4.57 8.65
CA PRO A 413 -0.35 -5.69 9.05
C PRO A 413 0.83 -5.83 8.09
N SER A 414 1.95 -6.31 8.60
CA SER A 414 3.17 -6.54 7.84
C SER A 414 3.94 -7.72 8.41
N ALA A 415 4.93 -8.22 7.67
CA ALA A 415 5.88 -9.19 8.20
C ALA A 415 6.65 -8.62 9.41
N GLN A 416 7.26 -9.50 10.21
CA GLN A 416 8.04 -9.10 11.38
C GLN A 416 9.28 -8.29 10.99
N GLY A 417 9.67 -7.37 11.88
CA GLY A 417 10.83 -6.49 11.73
C GLY A 417 10.43 -5.02 11.58
N ASP A 418 11.44 -4.15 11.45
CA ASP A 418 11.24 -2.75 11.11
C ASP A 418 10.84 -2.61 9.64
N VAL A 419 9.64 -2.11 9.40
CA VAL A 419 9.08 -1.97 8.05
C VAL A 419 9.43 -0.60 7.48
N ARG A 420 9.90 -0.59 6.24
CA ARG A 420 10.32 0.61 5.52
C ARG A 420 10.00 0.53 4.04
N GLU A 421 10.12 1.66 3.34
CA GLU A 421 10.10 1.78 1.88
C GLU A 421 8.89 1.10 1.22
N PRO A 422 7.64 1.37 1.64
CA PRO A 422 6.48 0.79 0.97
C PRO A 422 6.31 1.34 -0.45
N ALA A 423 5.86 0.46 -1.35
CA ALA A 423 5.49 0.79 -2.71
C ALA A 423 4.16 0.13 -3.08
N TRP A 424 3.17 0.93 -3.46
CA TRP A 424 1.88 0.45 -3.96
C TRP A 424 2.01 0.00 -5.40
N SER A 425 1.44 -1.15 -5.76
CA SER A 425 1.45 -1.63 -7.14
C SER A 425 0.52 -0.81 -8.03
N PRO A 426 0.71 -0.81 -9.35
CA PRO A 426 -0.35 -0.45 -10.28
C PRO A 426 -1.53 -1.44 -10.14
N PHE A 427 -2.62 -1.16 -10.87
CA PHE A 427 -3.71 -2.12 -11.01
C PHE A 427 -3.18 -3.45 -11.56
N LEU A 428 -3.66 -4.54 -10.99
CA LEU A 428 -3.37 -5.87 -11.52
C LEU A 428 -4.31 -6.15 -12.71
N ASN A 429 -3.79 -6.72 -13.78
CA ASN A 429 -4.56 -7.13 -14.97
C ASN A 429 -5.19 -8.50 -14.76
#